data_0fe0e92b56747d4d076f421f2b6cd7b8
#
_entry.id   0fe0e92b56747d4d076f421f2b6cd7b8
#
_cell.length_a   1.000
_cell.length_b   1.000
_cell.length_c   1.000
_cell.angle_alpha   90.00
_cell.angle_beta   90.00
_cell.angle_gamma   90.00
#
_symmetry.space_group_name_H-M   'P 1'
#
loop_
_entity.id
_entity.type
_entity.pdbx_description
1 polymer ?
#
loop_
_entity_poly.entity_id
_entity_poly.type
_entity_poly.pdbx_seq_one_letter_code
_entity_poly.pdbx_strand_id
1 'polypeptide(L)'
;MFHGIIGYHKKTIVSDDIVEKFPKLSGRLSSIIQEVPCTRNVLYLYKLRKGFSKEWKWWAIEMMEKGFQTPGIIQLAGEDMNMNPFEFSSLVETIFHELDLDISNDDAFYQYALWVAHQVLDGMISAEEGFKELTQAAIDTDYHKAFLEFYYLEENADLLRDHLPGCYGDGNMREDNIEAWMHQYFEKLIEINK
;
A
#
# COMPACT_ATOMS: atom_id res chain seq x y z
N MET A 1 52.10 -4.99 -5.39
CA MET A 1 50.93 -5.70 -4.87
C MET A 1 50.06 -4.66 -4.17
N PHE A 2 49.18 -3.98 -4.92
CA PHE A 2 48.24 -3.00 -4.37
C PHE A 2 46.82 -3.50 -4.66
N HIS A 3 46.16 -4.00 -3.62
CA HIS A 3 44.72 -4.29 -3.67
C HIS A 3 43.98 -2.98 -3.40
N GLY A 4 43.55 -2.33 -4.46
CA GLY A 4 42.57 -1.25 -4.37
C GLY A 4 41.20 -1.83 -4.09
N ILE A 5 40.69 -1.64 -2.86
CA ILE A 5 39.29 -1.88 -2.51
C ILE A 5 38.51 -0.76 -3.18
N ILE A 6 37.87 -1.07 -4.32
CA ILE A 6 36.88 -0.18 -4.96
C ILE A 6 35.63 -0.25 -4.07
N GLY A 7 35.50 0.72 -3.17
CA GLY A 7 34.26 0.94 -2.46
C GLY A 7 33.17 1.33 -3.48
N TYR A 8 32.28 0.39 -3.77
CA TYR A 8 31.04 0.71 -4.46
C TYR A 8 30.20 1.59 -3.52
N HIS A 9 30.32 2.90 -3.68
CA HIS A 9 29.26 3.78 -3.20
C HIS A 9 28.01 3.41 -3.97
N LYS A 10 27.06 2.76 -3.30
CA LYS A 10 25.72 2.51 -3.80
C LYS A 10 25.13 3.88 -4.14
N LYS A 11 25.20 4.30 -5.41
CA LYS A 11 24.60 5.55 -5.84
C LYS A 11 23.08 5.37 -5.70
N THR A 12 22.46 6.12 -4.82
CA THR A 12 21.01 6.11 -4.67
C THR A 12 20.39 6.39 -6.03
N ILE A 13 19.58 5.47 -6.56
CA ILE A 13 18.94 5.62 -7.88
C ILE A 13 17.74 6.55 -7.76
N VAL A 14 16.99 6.47 -6.64
CA VAL A 14 15.80 7.27 -6.39
C VAL A 14 16.14 8.47 -5.52
N SER A 15 15.74 9.67 -5.95
CA SER A 15 15.88 10.92 -5.19
C SER A 15 14.81 11.00 -4.09
N ASP A 16 15.17 11.60 -2.96
CA ASP A 16 14.22 11.87 -1.87
C ASP A 16 13.15 12.91 -2.28
N ASP A 17 13.45 13.76 -3.29
CA ASP A 17 12.56 14.83 -3.75
C ASP A 17 11.33 14.35 -4.50
N ILE A 18 11.31 13.06 -4.95
CA ILE A 18 10.19 12.47 -5.70
C ILE A 18 9.32 11.57 -4.85
N VAL A 19 9.64 11.36 -3.58
CA VAL A 19 8.87 10.48 -2.70
C VAL A 19 8.05 11.30 -1.72
N GLU A 20 6.74 11.14 -1.76
CA GLU A 20 5.81 11.90 -0.91
C GLU A 20 5.87 11.43 0.55
N LYS A 21 5.84 12.41 1.47
CA LYS A 21 5.68 12.14 2.90
C LYS A 21 4.20 12.16 3.26
N PHE A 22 3.72 11.03 3.74
CA PHE A 22 2.32 10.85 4.13
C PHE A 22 2.02 11.41 5.54
N PRO A 23 0.77 11.81 5.80
CA PRO A 23 0.35 12.19 7.15
C PRO A 23 0.52 11.04 8.15
N LYS A 24 1.04 11.34 9.34
CA LYS A 24 1.19 10.33 10.39
C LYS A 24 -0.17 10.03 11.03
N LEU A 25 -0.50 8.76 11.07
CA LEU A 25 -1.64 8.30 11.86
C LEU A 25 -1.34 8.40 13.36
N SER A 26 -2.39 8.64 14.13
CA SER A 26 -2.33 8.67 15.60
C SER A 26 -3.47 7.85 16.21
N GLY A 27 -3.41 7.65 17.51
CA GLY A 27 -4.48 7.03 18.27
C GLY A 27 -4.64 5.53 18.02
N ARG A 28 -5.89 5.06 18.17
CA ARG A 28 -6.23 3.64 18.17
C ARG A 28 -5.95 2.95 16.82
N LEU A 29 -6.21 3.65 15.71
CA LEU A 29 -5.95 3.11 14.36
C LEU A 29 -4.46 2.80 14.17
N SER A 30 -3.57 3.70 14.57
CA SER A 30 -2.13 3.45 14.49
C SER A 30 -1.72 2.20 15.29
N SER A 31 -2.27 2.02 16.49
CA SER A 31 -2.01 0.84 17.32
C SER A 31 -2.52 -0.45 16.65
N ILE A 32 -3.73 -0.44 16.09
CA ILE A 32 -4.28 -1.60 15.38
C ILE A 32 -3.42 -1.96 14.16
N ILE A 33 -3.00 -0.98 13.36
CA ILE A 33 -2.15 -1.21 12.18
C ILE A 33 -0.78 -1.78 12.57
N GLN A 34 -0.22 -1.42 13.72
CA GLN A 34 1.04 -1.99 14.20
C GLN A 34 0.89 -3.48 14.55
N GLU A 35 -0.21 -3.87 15.16
CA GLU A 35 -0.48 -5.26 15.57
C GLU A 35 -1.03 -6.12 14.42
N VAL A 36 -1.82 -5.53 13.53
CA VAL A 36 -2.53 -6.17 12.41
C VAL A 36 -2.30 -5.35 11.13
N PRO A 37 -1.13 -5.48 10.48
CA PRO A 37 -0.75 -4.65 9.34
C PRO A 37 -1.70 -4.72 8.14
N CYS A 38 -2.38 -5.86 7.91
CA CYS A 38 -3.35 -6.03 6.84
C CYS A 38 -4.61 -5.15 7.00
N THR A 39 -4.79 -4.48 8.16
CA THR A 39 -5.80 -3.43 8.37
C THR A 39 -5.69 -2.34 7.30
N ARG A 40 -4.47 -2.00 6.85
CA ARG A 40 -4.25 -1.01 5.77
C ARG A 40 -5.00 -1.34 4.49
N ASN A 41 -4.96 -2.61 4.08
CA ASN A 41 -5.70 -3.10 2.91
C ASN A 41 -7.21 -3.04 3.12
N VAL A 42 -7.68 -3.47 4.27
CA VAL A 42 -9.11 -3.47 4.62
C VAL A 42 -9.71 -2.07 4.62
N LEU A 43 -8.97 -1.06 5.11
CA LEU A 43 -9.39 0.34 5.06
C LEU A 43 -9.59 0.84 3.62
N TYR A 44 -8.69 0.49 2.71
CA TYR A 44 -8.81 0.81 1.29
C TYR A 44 -10.04 0.14 0.67
N LEU A 45 -10.24 -1.17 0.89
CA LEU A 45 -11.42 -1.90 0.42
C LEU A 45 -12.73 -1.28 0.93
N TYR A 46 -12.75 -0.84 2.19
CA TYR A 46 -13.89 -0.13 2.78
C TYR A 46 -14.20 1.17 2.05
N LYS A 47 -13.19 2.01 1.80
CA LYS A 47 -13.37 3.30 1.13
C LYS A 47 -13.80 3.16 -0.33
N LEU A 48 -13.39 2.10 -1.01
CA LEU A 48 -13.86 1.76 -2.35
C LEU A 48 -15.22 1.05 -2.36
N ARG A 49 -15.85 0.83 -1.20
CA ARG A 49 -17.10 0.07 -1.07
C ARG A 49 -17.03 -1.30 -1.75
N LYS A 50 -15.86 -1.93 -1.73
CA LYS A 50 -15.72 -3.32 -2.20
C LYS A 50 -16.50 -4.24 -1.27
N GLY A 51 -17.18 -5.22 -1.85
CA GLY A 51 -17.99 -6.18 -1.10
C GLY A 51 -17.17 -7.11 -0.23
N PHE A 52 -17.85 -8.03 0.45
CA PHE A 52 -17.20 -9.04 1.28
C PHE A 52 -16.27 -9.93 0.45
N SER A 53 -15.06 -10.12 0.92
CA SER A 53 -14.01 -10.89 0.27
C SER A 53 -13.17 -11.64 1.31
N LYS A 54 -12.27 -12.52 0.84
CA LYS A 54 -11.38 -13.29 1.72
C LYS A 54 -10.48 -12.41 2.59
N GLU A 55 -10.09 -11.24 2.09
CA GLU A 55 -9.23 -10.28 2.80
C GLU A 55 -9.92 -9.80 4.09
N TRP A 56 -11.21 -9.52 4.04
CA TRP A 56 -12.01 -9.15 5.22
C TRP A 56 -12.07 -10.27 6.26
N LYS A 57 -12.30 -11.50 5.80
CA LYS A 57 -12.36 -12.65 6.70
C LYS A 57 -11.02 -12.93 7.37
N TRP A 58 -9.94 -12.86 6.60
CA TRP A 58 -8.60 -13.08 7.12
C TRP A 58 -8.19 -11.98 8.09
N TRP A 59 -8.49 -10.73 7.76
CA TRP A 59 -8.30 -9.62 8.68
C TRP A 59 -9.04 -9.82 10.01
N ALA A 60 -10.31 -10.23 9.98
CA ALA A 60 -11.08 -10.49 11.18
C ALA A 60 -10.48 -11.61 12.04
N ILE A 61 -9.97 -12.68 11.41
CA ILE A 61 -9.27 -13.76 12.11
C ILE A 61 -7.99 -13.24 12.78
N GLU A 62 -7.16 -12.48 12.05
CA GLU A 62 -5.93 -11.89 12.58
C GLU A 62 -6.22 -10.91 13.72
N MET A 63 -7.26 -10.09 13.59
CA MET A 63 -7.74 -9.21 14.67
C MET A 63 -8.06 -9.99 15.95
N MET A 64 -8.78 -11.12 15.81
CA MET A 64 -9.10 -11.99 16.96
C MET A 64 -7.84 -12.58 17.60
N GLU A 65 -6.87 -13.03 16.81
CA GLU A 65 -5.60 -13.58 17.28
C GLU A 65 -4.78 -12.54 18.07
N LYS A 66 -4.91 -11.26 17.70
CA LYS A 66 -4.26 -10.12 18.39
C LYS A 66 -5.08 -9.55 19.56
N GLY A 67 -6.22 -10.16 19.89
CA GLY A 67 -7.04 -9.79 21.02
C GLY A 67 -8.08 -8.70 20.75
N PHE A 68 -8.27 -8.27 19.51
CA PHE A 68 -9.34 -7.35 19.10
C PHE A 68 -10.66 -8.13 18.87
N GLN A 69 -11.22 -8.70 19.92
CA GLN A 69 -12.37 -9.62 19.88
C GLN A 69 -13.68 -8.89 20.16
N THR A 70 -14.06 -7.93 19.32
CA THR A 70 -15.39 -7.32 19.40
C THR A 70 -16.47 -8.25 18.81
N PRO A 71 -17.75 -8.09 19.19
CA PRO A 71 -18.84 -8.89 18.60
C PRO A 71 -18.85 -8.89 17.07
N GLY A 72 -18.67 -7.72 16.45
CA GLY A 72 -18.63 -7.58 15.00
C GLY A 72 -17.44 -8.31 14.35
N ILE A 73 -16.25 -8.25 14.95
CA ILE A 73 -15.07 -8.98 14.47
C ILE A 73 -15.30 -10.49 14.54
N ILE A 74 -15.86 -10.99 15.65
CA ILE A 74 -16.17 -12.42 15.81
C ILE A 74 -17.18 -12.86 14.76
N GLN A 75 -18.23 -12.07 14.53
CA GLN A 75 -19.21 -12.33 13.50
C GLN A 75 -18.56 -12.38 12.11
N LEU A 76 -17.79 -11.37 11.74
CA LEU A 76 -17.14 -11.27 10.42
C LEU A 76 -16.19 -12.45 10.15
N ALA A 77 -15.45 -12.90 11.15
CA ALA A 77 -14.56 -14.05 11.04
C ALA A 77 -15.32 -15.36 10.77
N GLY A 78 -16.55 -15.49 11.31
CA GLY A 78 -17.43 -16.64 11.12
C GLY A 78 -18.27 -16.61 9.86
N GLU A 79 -18.38 -15.47 9.18
CA GLU A 79 -19.30 -15.30 8.06
C GLU A 79 -18.95 -16.15 6.84
N ASP A 80 -20.00 -16.54 6.11
CA ASP A 80 -19.88 -17.21 4.83
C ASP A 80 -19.58 -16.21 3.71
N MET A 81 -18.83 -16.64 2.69
CA MET A 81 -18.42 -15.79 1.55
C MET A 81 -19.61 -15.29 0.70
N ASN A 82 -20.82 -15.73 0.97
CA ASN A 82 -22.05 -15.32 0.29
C ASN A 82 -22.85 -14.26 1.05
N MET A 83 -22.24 -13.56 2.00
CA MET A 83 -22.92 -12.50 2.75
C MET A 83 -23.55 -11.44 1.83
N ASN A 84 -24.78 -11.02 2.15
CA ASN A 84 -25.48 -9.98 1.43
C ASN A 84 -24.71 -8.64 1.55
N PRO A 85 -24.54 -7.89 0.44
CA PRO A 85 -23.77 -6.63 0.47
C PRO A 85 -24.29 -5.58 1.47
N PHE A 86 -25.61 -5.50 1.71
CA PHE A 86 -26.18 -4.57 2.69
C PHE A 86 -25.88 -5.02 4.13
N GLU A 87 -25.99 -6.31 4.43
CA GLU A 87 -25.64 -6.88 5.72
C GLU A 87 -24.15 -6.71 6.00
N PHE A 88 -23.30 -6.95 4.99
CA PHE A 88 -21.88 -6.73 5.10
C PHE A 88 -21.55 -5.26 5.40
N SER A 89 -22.13 -4.30 4.67
CA SER A 89 -21.89 -2.88 4.92
C SER A 89 -22.27 -2.48 6.35
N SER A 90 -23.45 -2.93 6.82
CA SER A 90 -23.90 -2.67 8.20
C SER A 90 -22.99 -3.30 9.24
N LEU A 91 -22.49 -4.52 9.00
CA LEU A 91 -21.56 -5.19 9.90
C LEU A 91 -20.23 -4.44 9.98
N VAL A 92 -19.68 -3.99 8.86
CA VAL A 92 -18.42 -3.22 8.82
C VAL A 92 -18.56 -1.89 9.54
N GLU A 93 -19.67 -1.17 9.36
CA GLU A 93 -19.96 0.07 10.11
C GLU A 93 -20.01 -0.19 11.62
N THR A 94 -20.64 -1.30 12.02
CA THR A 94 -20.69 -1.72 13.43
C THR A 94 -19.28 -2.01 13.97
N ILE A 95 -18.46 -2.76 13.22
CA ILE A 95 -17.08 -3.08 13.61
C ILE A 95 -16.25 -1.79 13.78
N PHE A 96 -16.36 -0.85 12.85
CA PHE A 96 -15.59 0.39 12.91
C PHE A 96 -16.01 1.24 14.12
N HIS A 97 -17.32 1.26 14.44
CA HIS A 97 -17.80 1.89 15.65
C HIS A 97 -17.31 1.19 16.93
N GLU A 98 -17.35 -0.15 17.00
CA GLU A 98 -16.85 -0.94 18.14
C GLU A 98 -15.35 -0.74 18.38
N LEU A 99 -14.58 -0.56 17.30
CA LEU A 99 -13.13 -0.35 17.33
C LEU A 99 -12.75 1.13 17.52
N ASP A 100 -13.73 2.05 17.54
CA ASP A 100 -13.52 3.50 17.56
C ASP A 100 -12.61 3.95 16.40
N LEU A 101 -12.93 3.49 15.20
CA LEU A 101 -12.22 3.81 13.96
C LEU A 101 -12.97 4.85 13.15
N ASP A 102 -12.41 6.05 13.10
CA ASP A 102 -12.75 7.09 12.14
C ASP A 102 -11.55 7.33 11.24
N ILE A 103 -11.74 7.15 9.93
CA ILE A 103 -10.66 7.29 8.97
C ILE A 103 -11.12 8.09 7.75
N SER A 104 -10.32 9.07 7.36
CA SER A 104 -10.53 9.80 6.11
C SER A 104 -10.20 8.93 4.89
N ASN A 105 -10.65 9.35 3.70
CA ASN A 105 -10.24 8.69 2.46
C ASN A 105 -8.72 8.82 2.25
N ASP A 106 -8.18 10.03 2.49
CA ASP A 106 -6.75 10.31 2.36
C ASP A 106 -5.92 9.32 3.19
N ASP A 107 -6.25 9.19 4.50
CA ASP A 107 -5.50 8.30 5.39
C ASP A 107 -5.59 6.84 4.92
N ALA A 108 -6.77 6.36 4.53
CA ALA A 108 -6.95 4.99 4.03
C ALA A 108 -6.09 4.72 2.79
N PHE A 109 -6.04 5.67 1.85
CA PHE A 109 -5.31 5.53 0.60
C PHE A 109 -3.79 5.61 0.81
N TYR A 110 -3.30 6.51 1.64
CA TYR A 110 -1.89 6.54 2.02
C TYR A 110 -1.46 5.26 2.75
N GLN A 111 -2.31 4.74 3.64
CA GLN A 111 -2.02 3.49 4.33
C GLN A 111 -2.00 2.30 3.37
N TYR A 112 -2.82 2.31 2.33
CA TYR A 112 -2.79 1.27 1.31
C TYR A 112 -1.49 1.32 0.48
N ALA A 113 -1.03 2.51 0.09
CA ALA A 113 0.25 2.64 -0.59
C ALA A 113 1.42 2.06 0.25
N LEU A 114 1.42 2.32 1.57
CA LEU A 114 2.39 1.72 2.48
C LEU A 114 2.23 0.21 2.61
N TRP A 115 0.99 -0.31 2.56
CA TRP A 115 0.73 -1.75 2.57
C TRP A 115 1.37 -2.44 1.36
N VAL A 116 1.12 -1.92 0.14
CA VAL A 116 1.72 -2.46 -1.09
C VAL A 116 3.25 -2.37 -1.04
N ALA A 117 3.80 -1.25 -0.56
CA ALA A 117 5.24 -1.11 -0.39
C ALA A 117 5.84 -2.18 0.53
N HIS A 118 5.18 -2.50 1.64
CA HIS A 118 5.61 -3.60 2.51
C HIS A 118 5.53 -4.96 1.80
N GLN A 119 4.46 -5.24 1.02
CA GLN A 119 4.36 -6.48 0.26
C GLN A 119 5.54 -6.66 -0.73
N VAL A 120 5.98 -5.57 -1.35
CA VAL A 120 7.16 -5.59 -2.23
C VAL A 120 8.45 -5.84 -1.44
N LEU A 121 8.67 -5.11 -0.34
CA LEU A 121 9.91 -5.22 0.44
C LEU A 121 10.04 -6.57 1.18
N ASP A 122 8.91 -7.18 1.52
CA ASP A 122 8.83 -8.52 2.12
C ASP A 122 8.92 -9.64 1.06
N GLY A 123 9.02 -9.28 -0.24
CA GLY A 123 9.15 -10.22 -1.35
C GLY A 123 7.88 -11.01 -1.68
N MET A 124 6.71 -10.51 -1.25
CA MET A 124 5.41 -11.14 -1.51
C MET A 124 4.93 -10.88 -2.94
N ILE A 125 5.29 -9.71 -3.49
CA ILE A 125 5.05 -9.32 -4.89
C ILE A 125 6.30 -8.62 -5.44
N SER A 126 6.49 -8.59 -6.76
CA SER A 126 7.56 -7.83 -7.40
C SER A 126 7.31 -6.32 -7.33
N ALA A 127 8.34 -5.51 -7.54
CA ALA A 127 8.19 -4.06 -7.56
C ALA A 127 7.32 -3.60 -8.74
N GLU A 128 7.41 -4.25 -9.89
CA GLU A 128 6.51 -3.98 -11.03
C GLU A 128 5.05 -4.30 -10.70
N GLU A 129 4.77 -5.42 -10.04
CA GLU A 129 3.41 -5.76 -9.60
C GLU A 129 2.88 -4.71 -8.62
N GLY A 130 3.71 -4.27 -7.67
CA GLY A 130 3.35 -3.22 -6.72
C GLY A 130 3.03 -1.88 -7.40
N PHE A 131 3.81 -1.48 -8.41
CA PHE A 131 3.51 -0.28 -9.20
C PHE A 131 2.21 -0.40 -9.98
N LYS A 132 1.97 -1.52 -10.65
CA LYS A 132 0.70 -1.79 -11.37
C LYS A 132 -0.51 -1.78 -10.44
N GLU A 133 -0.38 -2.34 -9.24
CA GLU A 133 -1.43 -2.32 -8.22
C GLU A 133 -1.78 -0.89 -7.78
N LEU A 134 -0.76 -0.04 -7.52
CA LEU A 134 -0.98 1.35 -7.13
C LEU A 134 -1.42 2.22 -8.30
N THR A 135 -1.01 1.92 -9.53
CA THR A 135 -1.54 2.55 -10.75
C THR A 135 -3.03 2.23 -10.93
N GLN A 136 -3.44 0.99 -10.70
CA GLN A 136 -4.85 0.63 -10.71
C GLN A 136 -5.62 1.33 -9.59
N ALA A 137 -5.02 1.47 -8.40
CA ALA A 137 -5.60 2.22 -7.31
C ALA A 137 -5.77 3.72 -7.65
N ALA A 138 -4.86 4.32 -8.42
CA ALA A 138 -5.03 5.68 -8.94
C ALA A 138 -6.29 5.78 -9.81
N ILE A 139 -6.49 4.85 -10.72
CA ILE A 139 -7.67 4.81 -11.60
C ILE A 139 -8.95 4.59 -10.77
N ASP A 140 -8.96 3.62 -9.87
CA ASP A 140 -10.12 3.28 -9.02
C ASP A 140 -10.56 4.43 -8.09
N THR A 141 -9.66 5.36 -7.79
CA THR A 141 -9.88 6.51 -6.89
C THR A 141 -9.97 7.86 -7.60
N ASP A 142 -10.19 7.86 -8.94
CA ASP A 142 -10.22 9.07 -9.75
C ASP A 142 -8.95 9.92 -9.61
N TYR A 143 -7.81 9.26 -9.73
CA TYR A 143 -6.46 9.83 -9.66
C TYR A 143 -6.15 10.55 -8.34
N HIS A 144 -6.55 9.92 -7.23
CA HIS A 144 -6.26 10.45 -5.92
C HIS A 144 -4.73 10.64 -5.71
N LYS A 145 -4.37 11.76 -5.05
CA LYS A 145 -2.97 12.18 -4.85
C LYS A 145 -2.07 11.10 -4.22
N ALA A 146 -2.60 10.23 -3.35
CA ALA A 146 -1.85 9.12 -2.75
C ALA A 146 -1.27 8.13 -3.77
N PHE A 147 -1.84 8.08 -4.98
CA PHE A 147 -1.48 7.10 -6.01
C PHE A 147 -1.04 7.73 -7.33
N LEU A 148 -1.27 9.04 -7.51
CA LEU A 148 -1.06 9.73 -8.77
C LEU A 148 0.39 9.64 -9.25
N GLU A 149 1.35 9.66 -8.34
CA GLU A 149 2.77 9.56 -8.68
C GLU A 149 3.12 8.17 -9.24
N PHE A 150 2.55 7.09 -8.67
CA PHE A 150 2.74 5.75 -9.20
C PHE A 150 2.21 5.61 -10.63
N TYR A 151 1.06 6.24 -10.93
CA TYR A 151 0.51 6.29 -12.28
C TYR A 151 1.51 6.94 -13.26
N TYR A 152 2.05 8.11 -12.94
CA TYR A 152 3.01 8.78 -13.82
C TYR A 152 4.33 8.02 -13.96
N LEU A 153 4.80 7.39 -12.92
CA LEU A 153 6.05 6.65 -12.94
C LEU A 153 5.91 5.32 -13.72
N GLU A 154 4.74 4.67 -13.65
CA GLU A 154 4.44 3.48 -14.48
C GLU A 154 4.35 3.86 -15.97
N GLU A 155 3.66 4.97 -16.32
CA GLU A 155 3.65 5.51 -17.67
C GLU A 155 5.08 5.81 -18.18
N ASN A 156 5.95 6.34 -17.29
CA ASN A 156 7.36 6.57 -17.62
C ASN A 156 8.11 5.26 -17.90
N ALA A 157 7.85 4.23 -17.10
CA ALA A 157 8.45 2.92 -17.31
C ALA A 157 8.00 2.30 -18.63
N ASP A 158 6.74 2.45 -19.02
CA ASP A 158 6.21 1.96 -20.28
C ASP A 158 6.86 2.68 -21.49
N LEU A 159 7.03 4.01 -21.42
CA LEU A 159 7.77 4.75 -22.44
C LEU A 159 9.20 4.21 -22.61
N LEU A 160 9.90 3.94 -21.51
CA LEU A 160 11.26 3.40 -21.54
C LEU A 160 11.31 1.97 -22.12
N ARG A 161 10.33 1.12 -21.81
CA ARG A 161 10.20 -0.24 -22.39
C ARG A 161 9.97 -0.19 -23.91
N ASP A 162 9.28 0.85 -24.38
CA ASP A 162 9.05 1.11 -25.80
C ASP A 162 10.23 1.85 -26.47
N HIS A 163 11.38 1.97 -25.81
CA HIS A 163 12.57 2.69 -26.27
C HIS A 163 12.32 4.19 -26.53
N LEU A 164 11.32 4.76 -25.90
CA LEU A 164 11.02 6.19 -25.95
C LEU A 164 11.67 6.94 -24.78
N PRO A 165 11.95 8.24 -24.91
CA PRO A 165 12.50 9.00 -23.81
C PRO A 165 11.46 9.13 -22.67
N GLY A 166 11.87 8.82 -21.45
CA GLY A 166 11.06 9.06 -20.27
C GLY A 166 10.80 10.55 -20.04
N CYS A 167 9.66 10.88 -19.43
CA CYS A 167 9.23 12.25 -19.21
C CYS A 167 8.86 12.56 -17.74
N TYR A 168 8.87 11.58 -16.86
CA TYR A 168 8.54 11.70 -15.44
C TYR A 168 9.67 11.21 -14.54
N GLY A 169 9.61 11.58 -13.26
CA GLY A 169 10.60 11.18 -12.26
C GLY A 169 11.88 12.01 -12.26
N ASP A 170 12.91 11.52 -11.61
CA ASP A 170 14.20 12.18 -11.40
C ASP A 170 15.22 11.97 -12.55
N GLY A 171 14.80 11.31 -13.64
CA GLY A 171 15.66 10.97 -14.78
C GLY A 171 16.66 9.84 -14.52
N ASN A 172 16.60 9.18 -13.38
CA ASN A 172 17.47 8.05 -13.03
C ASN A 172 16.87 6.69 -13.41
N MET A 173 15.56 6.61 -13.67
CA MET A 173 14.92 5.43 -14.24
C MET A 173 15.34 5.31 -15.71
N ARG A 174 15.82 4.13 -16.11
CA ARG A 174 16.23 3.77 -17.46
C ARG A 174 15.75 2.37 -17.78
N GLU A 175 15.65 2.02 -19.06
CA GLU A 175 15.22 0.71 -19.52
C GLU A 175 15.94 -0.45 -18.82
N ASP A 176 17.23 -0.32 -18.57
CA ASP A 176 18.08 -1.36 -17.97
C ASP A 176 17.97 -1.46 -16.43
N ASN A 177 17.21 -0.57 -15.77
CA ASN A 177 17.11 -0.55 -14.32
C ASN A 177 15.69 -0.37 -13.74
N ILE A 178 14.65 -0.47 -14.58
CA ILE A 178 13.25 -0.18 -14.16
C ILE A 178 12.87 -0.89 -12.86
N GLU A 179 13.01 -2.22 -12.80
CA GLU A 179 12.65 -3.02 -11.62
C GLU A 179 13.46 -2.61 -10.38
N ALA A 180 14.77 -2.43 -10.54
CA ALA A 180 15.64 -2.01 -9.43
C ALA A 180 15.30 -0.60 -8.94
N TRP A 181 14.93 0.31 -9.85
CA TRP A 181 14.52 1.66 -9.53
C TRP A 181 13.16 1.66 -8.78
N MET A 182 12.18 0.90 -9.27
CA MET A 182 10.88 0.74 -8.61
C MET A 182 11.02 0.16 -7.20
N HIS A 183 11.89 -0.84 -7.02
CA HIS A 183 12.17 -1.41 -5.71
C HIS A 183 12.76 -0.36 -4.76
N GLN A 184 13.74 0.43 -5.22
CA GLN A 184 14.32 1.52 -4.42
C GLN A 184 13.31 2.63 -4.10
N TYR A 185 12.35 2.88 -4.99
CA TYR A 185 11.26 3.82 -4.71
C TYR A 185 10.45 3.35 -3.49
N PHE A 186 10.08 2.06 -3.42
CA PHE A 186 9.39 1.51 -2.26
C PHE A 186 10.24 1.54 -0.98
N GLU A 187 11.55 1.26 -1.07
CA GLU A 187 12.47 1.41 0.08
C GLU A 187 12.42 2.84 0.62
N LYS A 188 12.51 3.85 -0.25
CA LYS A 188 12.45 5.27 0.10
C LYS A 188 11.08 5.66 0.66
N LEU A 189 10.00 5.20 0.04
CA LEU A 189 8.63 5.46 0.53
C LEU A 189 8.48 5.02 1.99
N ILE A 190 8.93 3.82 2.33
CA ILE A 190 8.89 3.33 3.71
C ILE A 190 9.84 4.13 4.62
N GLU A 191 11.06 4.45 4.17
CA GLU A 191 12.04 5.19 4.97
C GLU A 191 11.51 6.58 5.39
N ILE A 192 10.91 7.33 4.44
CA ILE A 192 10.41 8.70 4.66
C ILE A 192 9.14 8.69 5.53
N ASN A 193 8.39 7.58 5.52
CA ASN A 193 7.10 7.45 6.21
C ASN A 193 7.15 6.62 7.51
N LYS A 194 8.33 6.41 8.06
CA LYS A 194 8.55 5.79 9.39
C LYS A 194 8.14 6.65 10.57
#